data_aeaca4fc5e27254136036716cfc35f7a
#
_entry.id   aeaca4fc5e27254136036716cfc35f7a
#
_cell.length_a   1.000
_cell.length_b   1.000
_cell.length_c   1.000
_cell.angle_alpha   90.00
_cell.angle_beta   90.00
_cell.angle_gamma   90.00
#
_symmetry.space_group_name_H-M   'P 1'
#
loop_
_entity.id
_entity.type
_entity.pdbx_description
1 polymer ?
#
loop_
_entity_poly.entity_id
_entity_poly.type
_entity_poly.pdbx_seq_one_letter_code
_entity_poly.pdbx_strand_id
1 'polypeptide(L)'
;MKRSGLFFGVLVTAVVLASIAFSQSAFAQAPSSMSSPSRLNWLPWSDEAFSQAKREQRFVLLDLEAVWCHWCHVMDVTTYRDPKVLALLHSKYLTVRVDQDSRPDLSDRYEDYGWPATVVFDGAGHEIVKRQGYLTPDEMAGMLQAIIDDPSPGPSVEAEKEIAFPANPLLGNALRAQLEKDYLAGFDAQQGSWGTEQKYLDVDSVELAIDRAAHGDARAASMAKQTLDAQLQLLDPVWGGVYQYSTDGVWSKPHFEKIMLVQAENLRIYAEAYAQWRDPKYSRAAQAIQRFLVTFLTSADGAFYTSQDADVIEGQHSADYFALNDPERRKRGIPRVDTHIYARENGWAISALASLYEVTADPKTLEQAVRAADWVTQHRALRAGGFHHGAKDAGGPFLGDSIAMTRAYLALYRVTADRKWLKNAIASMGYIDRTFRSPGGAGFVSSVVPTDRAYQPHPQRDENVAVARAANLLFHATGEAKYRTTSDAAMRYLAAAPVATRLPAASVLLADYEVGRPPLHLTVVGPKDDPAARALFEAALQYTSFYKRLEWWDPREGKLPNPDVQYPSVPRAAAYVCTERTCSAPIFKPEEVSAKVNRVLGLQESKAALSFLPPTAGTSGR
;
A
#
# COMPACT_ATOMS: atom_id res chain seq x y z
N MET A 1 -2.68 -13.51 -68.57
CA MET A 1 -3.49 -13.01 -69.71
C MET A 1 -3.80 -11.54 -69.46
N LYS A 2 -3.27 -10.73 -70.36
CA LYS A 2 -3.78 -9.47 -70.93
C LYS A 2 -4.13 -8.34 -69.95
N ARG A 3 -3.30 -7.26 -69.83
CA ARG A 3 -3.17 -6.08 -70.76
C ARG A 3 -4.40 -5.16 -70.60
N SER A 4 -4.39 -3.88 -70.46
CA SER A 4 -3.59 -2.74 -70.92
C SER A 4 -4.27 -1.50 -70.30
N GLY A 5 -3.76 -0.37 -70.07
CA GLY A 5 -2.88 0.57 -70.70
C GLY A 5 -3.41 1.98 -70.54
N LEU A 6 -2.54 2.88 -70.21
CA LEU A 6 -2.13 4.10 -70.90
C LEU A 6 -3.24 5.16 -71.25
N PHE A 7 -3.12 6.47 -70.93
CA PHE A 7 -2.38 7.51 -71.58
C PHE A 7 -2.65 8.91 -71.00
N PHE A 8 -1.62 9.68 -70.66
CA PHE A 8 -1.20 11.00 -71.08
C PHE A 8 -2.19 12.20 -71.09
N GLY A 9 -1.70 13.32 -70.59
CA GLY A 9 -2.20 14.66 -70.96
C GLY A 9 -1.43 15.76 -70.18
N VAL A 10 -0.31 16.19 -70.75
CA VAL A 10 0.44 17.42 -70.41
C VAL A 10 -0.26 18.62 -71.10
N LEU A 11 -0.41 19.73 -70.40
CA LEU A 11 -0.52 21.04 -71.02
C LEU A 11 0.20 22.12 -70.18
N VAL A 12 1.22 22.69 -70.83
CA VAL A 12 2.00 23.88 -70.49
C VAL A 12 1.28 25.10 -70.99
N THR A 13 1.16 26.18 -70.23
CA THR A 13 1.09 27.52 -70.84
C THR A 13 1.70 28.59 -69.92
N ALA A 14 2.37 29.50 -70.54
CA ALA A 14 3.40 30.43 -70.10
C ALA A 14 2.83 31.78 -69.61
N VAL A 15 3.61 32.35 -68.70
CA VAL A 15 4.13 33.72 -68.54
C VAL A 15 3.29 34.91 -68.96
N VAL A 16 3.04 35.84 -68.02
CA VAL A 16 3.18 37.30 -68.31
C VAL A 16 3.70 38.00 -67.02
N LEU A 17 4.85 38.64 -67.16
CA LEU A 17 5.44 39.60 -66.21
C LEU A 17 4.70 40.96 -66.34
N ALA A 18 4.31 41.52 -65.14
CA ALA A 18 4.03 42.94 -65.07
C ALA A 18 4.66 43.51 -63.81
N SER A 19 5.71 44.27 -63.98
CA SER A 19 6.40 45.05 -62.94
C SER A 19 5.56 46.27 -62.58
N ILE A 20 5.17 46.46 -61.34
CA ILE A 20 4.70 47.74 -60.81
C ILE A 20 5.48 48.01 -59.51
N ALA A 21 6.31 49.03 -59.59
CA ALA A 21 6.98 49.64 -58.43
C ALA A 21 5.95 50.42 -57.62
N PHE A 22 5.88 50.15 -56.32
CA PHE A 22 5.24 51.06 -55.36
C PHE A 22 6.08 51.25 -54.09
N SER A 23 6.20 52.48 -53.77
CA SER A 23 6.89 53.17 -52.69
C SER A 23 6.88 52.52 -51.32
N GLN A 24 8.04 52.62 -50.68
CA GLN A 24 8.24 52.36 -49.25
C GLN A 24 7.41 53.31 -48.43
N SER A 25 6.44 52.80 -47.69
CA SER A 25 5.85 53.45 -46.51
C SER A 25 6.36 52.72 -45.29
N ALA A 26 7.06 53.46 -44.41
CA ALA A 26 7.52 53.01 -43.13
C ALA A 26 6.32 52.60 -42.28
N PHE A 27 6.09 51.29 -42.10
CA PHE A 27 5.23 50.78 -41.06
C PHE A 27 6.06 50.69 -39.78
N ALA A 28 5.64 51.48 -38.79
CA ALA A 28 6.07 51.37 -37.42
C ALA A 28 5.91 49.90 -36.96
N GLN A 29 6.98 49.30 -36.45
CA GLN A 29 6.93 48.03 -35.74
C GLN A 29 5.96 48.17 -34.60
N ALA A 30 4.83 47.48 -34.65
CA ALA A 30 4.01 47.19 -33.51
C ALA A 30 4.86 46.45 -32.46
N PRO A 31 4.67 46.72 -31.15
CA PRO A 31 5.41 46.02 -30.14
C PRO A 31 5.12 44.52 -30.28
N SER A 32 6.18 43.74 -30.26
CA SER A 32 6.16 42.28 -30.28
C SER A 32 5.09 41.79 -29.30
N SER A 33 4.13 41.04 -29.81
CA SER A 33 3.17 40.30 -29.03
C SER A 33 3.94 39.57 -27.92
N MET A 34 3.69 39.91 -26.67
CA MET A 34 4.07 39.08 -25.54
C MET A 34 3.43 37.73 -25.84
N SER A 35 4.23 36.75 -26.16
CA SER A 35 3.84 35.36 -26.24
C SER A 35 3.19 35.03 -24.89
N SER A 36 1.94 34.57 -24.91
CA SER A 36 1.29 34.03 -23.73
C SER A 36 2.25 33.10 -23.03
N PRO A 37 2.41 33.18 -21.69
CA PRO A 37 3.34 32.34 -20.96
C PRO A 37 3.04 30.89 -21.30
N SER A 38 4.01 30.25 -21.91
CA SER A 38 3.92 28.87 -22.32
C SER A 38 3.74 27.99 -21.10
N ARG A 39 2.98 26.89 -21.24
CA ARG A 39 2.84 25.81 -20.27
C ARG A 39 4.18 25.53 -19.59
N LEU A 40 4.18 25.22 -18.27
CA LEU A 40 5.38 24.77 -17.56
C LEU A 40 5.96 23.53 -18.21
N ASN A 41 7.29 23.49 -18.28
CA ASN A 41 8.01 22.31 -18.74
C ASN A 41 8.39 21.46 -17.52
N TRP A 42 7.59 20.47 -17.18
CA TRP A 42 7.85 19.58 -16.08
C TRP A 42 8.95 18.57 -16.43
N LEU A 43 10.02 18.58 -15.66
CA LEU A 43 11.14 17.64 -15.76
C LEU A 43 10.89 16.45 -14.83
N PRO A 44 11.40 15.25 -15.15
CA PRO A 44 11.44 14.16 -14.19
C PRO A 44 12.45 14.44 -13.08
N TRP A 45 12.24 13.86 -11.92
CA TRP A 45 13.26 13.84 -10.85
C TRP A 45 14.51 13.12 -11.33
N SER A 46 15.62 13.80 -11.35
CA SER A 46 16.90 13.26 -11.82
C SER A 46 18.09 14.13 -11.40
N ASP A 47 19.28 13.54 -11.30
CA ASP A 47 20.54 14.26 -11.06
C ASP A 47 20.80 15.35 -12.11
N GLU A 48 20.34 15.11 -13.36
CA GLU A 48 20.50 16.10 -14.43
C GLU A 48 19.67 17.36 -14.16
N ALA A 49 18.44 17.24 -13.62
CA ALA A 49 17.61 18.39 -13.27
C ALA A 49 18.31 19.27 -12.21
N PHE A 50 18.89 18.68 -11.17
CA PHE A 50 19.67 19.41 -10.16
C PHE A 50 20.97 19.99 -10.72
N SER A 51 21.68 19.23 -11.53
CA SER A 51 22.88 19.72 -12.21
C SER A 51 22.58 20.90 -13.13
N GLN A 52 21.47 20.88 -13.84
CA GLN A 52 20.99 21.98 -14.66
C GLN A 52 20.63 23.19 -13.81
N ALA A 53 19.87 23.00 -12.71
CA ALA A 53 19.51 24.06 -11.78
C ALA A 53 20.75 24.79 -11.23
N LYS A 54 21.79 24.02 -10.86
CA LYS A 54 23.07 24.56 -10.39
C LYS A 54 23.79 25.36 -11.46
N ARG A 55 23.87 24.87 -12.71
CA ARG A 55 24.48 25.60 -13.82
C ARG A 55 23.75 26.90 -14.16
N GLU A 56 22.42 26.89 -14.10
CA GLU A 56 21.56 28.02 -14.44
C GLU A 56 21.30 28.96 -13.25
N GLN A 57 21.82 28.64 -12.06
CA GLN A 57 21.57 29.37 -10.80
C GLN A 57 20.07 29.53 -10.51
N ARG A 58 19.32 28.42 -10.66
CA ARG A 58 17.88 28.33 -10.43
C ARG A 58 17.61 27.41 -9.24
N PHE A 59 16.47 27.62 -8.60
CA PHE A 59 15.92 26.67 -7.63
C PHE A 59 15.27 25.49 -8.34
N VAL A 60 15.04 24.39 -7.62
CA VAL A 60 14.21 23.27 -8.08
C VAL A 60 12.92 23.28 -7.29
N LEU A 61 11.79 23.36 -7.99
CA LEU A 61 10.45 23.15 -7.39
C LEU A 61 10.03 21.74 -7.73
N LEU A 62 9.87 20.91 -6.72
CA LEU A 62 9.25 19.59 -6.82
C LEU A 62 7.74 19.74 -6.55
N ASP A 63 6.95 19.30 -7.49
CA ASP A 63 5.52 19.01 -7.36
C ASP A 63 5.36 17.50 -7.25
N LEU A 64 5.07 17.03 -6.04
CA LEU A 64 4.79 15.62 -5.77
C LEU A 64 3.27 15.43 -5.78
N GLU A 65 2.79 14.82 -6.83
CA GLU A 65 1.37 14.64 -7.14
C GLU A 65 0.96 13.16 -7.21
N ALA A 66 -0.30 12.92 -7.47
CA ALA A 66 -0.80 11.60 -7.83
C ALA A 66 -1.86 11.70 -8.93
N VAL A 67 -1.91 10.68 -9.79
CA VAL A 67 -2.88 10.60 -10.89
C VAL A 67 -4.33 10.67 -10.42
N TRP A 68 -4.61 10.22 -9.20
CA TRP A 68 -5.94 10.15 -8.59
C TRP A 68 -6.32 11.37 -7.74
N CYS A 69 -5.40 12.34 -7.57
CA CYS A 69 -5.48 13.38 -6.55
C CYS A 69 -6.29 14.59 -7.03
N HIS A 70 -7.49 14.78 -6.49
CA HIS A 70 -8.36 15.93 -6.78
C HIS A 70 -7.64 17.28 -6.59
N TRP A 71 -6.99 17.51 -5.44
CA TRP A 71 -6.33 18.78 -5.16
C TRP A 71 -5.10 19.04 -6.04
N CYS A 72 -4.45 17.98 -6.56
CA CYS A 72 -3.40 18.12 -7.56
C CYS A 72 -3.98 18.68 -8.88
N HIS A 73 -5.12 18.13 -9.32
CA HIS A 73 -5.82 18.62 -10.51
C HIS A 73 -6.31 20.07 -10.34
N VAL A 74 -6.84 20.43 -9.14
CA VAL A 74 -7.21 21.83 -8.84
C VAL A 74 -5.99 22.73 -8.96
N MET A 75 -4.83 22.32 -8.43
CA MET A 75 -3.59 23.11 -8.50
C MET A 75 -3.10 23.27 -9.95
N ASP A 76 -3.25 22.23 -10.78
CA ASP A 76 -2.91 22.27 -12.20
C ASP A 76 -3.75 23.26 -13.01
N VAL A 77 -5.05 23.34 -12.73
CA VAL A 77 -5.96 24.22 -13.49
C VAL A 77 -6.05 25.63 -12.93
N THR A 78 -5.53 25.88 -11.74
CA THR A 78 -5.54 27.18 -11.07
C THR A 78 -4.13 27.75 -10.87
N THR A 79 -3.39 27.24 -9.92
CA THR A 79 -2.12 27.79 -9.44
C THR A 79 -1.02 27.76 -10.51
N TYR A 80 -0.87 26.64 -11.21
CA TYR A 80 0.14 26.49 -12.28
C TYR A 80 -0.29 27.14 -13.61
N ARG A 81 -1.44 27.81 -13.66
CA ARG A 81 -1.86 28.65 -14.80
C ARG A 81 -1.89 30.14 -14.46
N ASP A 82 -1.66 30.51 -13.23
CA ASP A 82 -1.63 31.91 -12.83
C ASP A 82 -0.43 32.65 -13.46
N PRO A 83 -0.62 33.82 -14.08
CA PRO A 83 0.46 34.54 -14.77
C PRO A 83 1.63 34.95 -13.86
N LYS A 84 1.36 35.30 -12.57
CA LYS A 84 2.43 35.68 -11.62
C LYS A 84 3.26 34.47 -11.24
N VAL A 85 2.59 33.34 -10.94
CA VAL A 85 3.27 32.07 -10.62
C VAL A 85 4.12 31.60 -11.81
N LEU A 86 3.55 31.61 -13.02
CA LEU A 86 4.27 31.25 -14.24
C LEU A 86 5.52 32.12 -14.47
N ALA A 87 5.40 33.46 -14.29
CA ALA A 87 6.52 34.37 -14.48
C ALA A 87 7.67 34.06 -13.50
N LEU A 88 7.39 33.77 -12.23
CA LEU A 88 8.38 33.41 -11.23
C LEU A 88 9.04 32.06 -11.53
N LEU A 89 8.22 31.04 -11.83
CA LEU A 89 8.70 29.70 -12.15
C LEU A 89 9.61 29.71 -13.39
N HIS A 90 9.19 30.37 -14.47
CA HIS A 90 10.04 30.47 -15.68
C HIS A 90 11.34 31.19 -15.45
N SER A 91 11.38 32.19 -14.58
CA SER A 91 12.57 33.05 -14.41
C SER A 91 13.61 32.46 -13.44
N LYS A 92 13.16 31.74 -12.38
CA LYS A 92 14.02 31.40 -11.24
C LYS A 92 13.98 29.93 -10.82
N TYR A 93 13.08 29.12 -11.38
CA TYR A 93 12.88 27.73 -10.96
C TYR A 93 12.99 26.76 -12.12
N LEU A 94 13.56 25.60 -11.90
CA LEU A 94 13.29 24.39 -12.69
C LEU A 94 12.15 23.64 -12.02
N THR A 95 11.13 23.30 -12.80
CA THR A 95 9.96 22.59 -12.31
C THR A 95 10.14 21.10 -12.53
N VAL A 96 10.07 20.34 -11.46
CA VAL A 96 10.15 18.88 -11.43
C VAL A 96 8.81 18.34 -10.94
N ARG A 97 8.26 17.36 -11.63
CA ARG A 97 7.01 16.70 -11.24
C ARG A 97 7.24 15.20 -11.06
N VAL A 98 6.66 14.66 -10.01
CA VAL A 98 6.74 13.25 -9.69
C VAL A 98 5.34 12.76 -9.30
N ASP A 99 4.89 11.70 -9.97
CA ASP A 99 3.77 10.92 -9.50
C ASP A 99 4.22 10.01 -8.35
N GLN A 100 3.60 10.18 -7.19
CA GLN A 100 3.96 9.52 -5.95
C GLN A 100 3.88 7.99 -6.04
N ASP A 101 2.93 7.47 -6.83
CA ASP A 101 2.79 6.02 -7.00
C ASP A 101 3.97 5.44 -7.78
N SER A 102 4.59 6.22 -8.67
CA SER A 102 5.76 5.81 -9.45
C SER A 102 7.09 5.88 -8.68
N ARG A 103 7.13 6.63 -7.56
CA ARG A 103 8.34 6.88 -6.75
C ARG A 103 8.04 6.73 -5.26
N PRO A 104 7.88 5.48 -4.81
CA PRO A 104 7.57 5.21 -3.40
C PRO A 104 8.59 5.77 -2.42
N ASP A 105 9.86 5.86 -2.80
CA ASP A 105 10.92 6.46 -1.99
C ASP A 105 10.71 7.97 -1.71
N LEU A 106 10.24 8.72 -2.72
CA LEU A 106 9.90 10.14 -2.56
C LEU A 106 8.54 10.31 -1.88
N SER A 107 7.58 9.44 -2.21
CA SER A 107 6.30 9.39 -1.53
C SER A 107 6.46 9.23 -0.01
N ASP A 108 7.19 8.21 0.41
CA ASP A 108 7.41 7.90 1.83
C ASP A 108 8.22 9.00 2.55
N ARG A 109 9.16 9.66 1.84
CA ARG A 109 9.92 10.80 2.41
C ARG A 109 9.05 12.00 2.74
N TYR A 110 8.03 12.26 1.92
CA TYR A 110 7.18 13.45 2.04
C TYR A 110 5.73 13.10 2.44
N GLU A 111 5.46 11.89 2.95
CA GLU A 111 4.11 11.44 3.33
C GLU A 111 3.40 12.37 4.32
N ASP A 112 4.14 12.96 5.26
CA ASP A 112 3.62 13.90 6.25
C ASP A 112 3.04 15.19 5.63
N TYR A 113 3.34 15.47 4.36
CA TYR A 113 2.88 16.67 3.63
C TYR A 113 1.66 16.41 2.76
N GLY A 114 1.19 15.17 2.67
CA GLY A 114 0.03 14.79 1.85
C GLY A 114 0.23 15.13 0.37
N TRP A 115 -0.86 15.16 -0.40
CA TRP A 115 -0.84 15.40 -1.84
C TRP A 115 -1.80 16.53 -2.22
N PRO A 116 -1.37 17.50 -3.08
CA PRO A 116 0.00 17.69 -3.56
C PRO A 116 0.97 18.09 -2.45
N ALA A 117 2.25 17.70 -2.56
CA ALA A 117 3.31 18.24 -1.73
C ALA A 117 4.24 19.09 -2.58
N THR A 118 4.48 20.34 -2.16
CA THR A 118 5.41 21.25 -2.84
C THR A 118 6.70 21.36 -2.03
N VAL A 119 7.82 20.97 -2.65
CA VAL A 119 9.15 21.08 -2.02
C VAL A 119 10.05 21.92 -2.90
N VAL A 120 10.76 22.88 -2.31
CA VAL A 120 11.73 23.69 -3.03
C VAL A 120 13.14 23.41 -2.52
N PHE A 121 14.06 23.23 -3.46
CA PHE A 121 15.48 22.97 -3.23
C PHE A 121 16.34 24.07 -3.82
N ASP A 122 17.53 24.22 -3.28
CA ASP A 122 18.61 24.92 -3.95
C ASP A 122 19.21 24.08 -5.10
N GLY A 123 20.08 24.66 -5.90
CA GLY A 123 20.76 23.95 -6.99
C GLY A 123 21.75 22.86 -6.55
N ALA A 124 22.02 22.73 -5.25
CA ALA A 124 22.82 21.67 -4.67
C ALA A 124 21.96 20.52 -4.09
N GLY A 125 20.65 20.66 -4.10
CA GLY A 125 19.69 19.67 -3.61
C GLY A 125 19.35 19.78 -2.12
N HIS A 126 19.71 20.91 -1.46
CA HIS A 126 19.26 21.13 -0.09
C HIS A 126 17.84 21.69 -0.07
N GLU A 127 17.01 21.14 0.80
CA GLU A 127 15.64 21.61 0.99
C GLU A 127 15.60 23.03 1.54
N ILE A 128 14.76 23.91 0.96
CA ILE A 128 14.52 25.27 1.43
C ILE A 128 13.16 25.37 2.11
N VAL A 129 12.12 24.76 1.52
CA VAL A 129 10.76 24.78 2.08
C VAL A 129 10.01 23.52 1.66
N LYS A 130 9.13 23.05 2.55
CA LYS A 130 8.13 22.01 2.30
C LYS A 130 6.76 22.54 2.63
N ARG A 131 5.79 22.32 1.75
CA ARG A 131 4.41 22.79 1.90
C ARG A 131 3.43 21.66 1.65
N GLN A 132 2.44 21.59 2.51
CA GLN A 132 1.39 20.58 2.49
C GLN A 132 0.18 21.05 1.68
N GLY A 133 -0.34 20.19 0.81
CA GLY A 133 -1.64 20.35 0.17
C GLY A 133 -1.67 21.45 -0.88
N TYR A 134 -2.89 21.80 -1.28
CA TYR A 134 -3.17 22.84 -2.28
C TYR A 134 -2.69 24.22 -1.83
N LEU A 135 -1.95 24.89 -2.71
CA LEU A 135 -1.55 26.28 -2.56
C LEU A 135 -2.32 27.16 -3.54
N THR A 136 -2.98 28.20 -3.06
CA THR A 136 -3.59 29.20 -3.94
C THR A 136 -2.54 29.93 -4.77
N PRO A 137 -2.91 30.56 -5.91
CA PRO A 137 -1.97 31.33 -6.73
C PRO A 137 -1.20 32.40 -5.95
N ASP A 138 -1.88 33.12 -5.04
CA ASP A 138 -1.23 34.18 -4.24
C ASP A 138 -0.27 33.58 -3.19
N GLU A 139 -0.63 32.49 -2.53
CA GLU A 139 0.27 31.78 -1.60
C GLU A 139 1.51 31.22 -2.31
N MET A 140 1.34 30.59 -3.47
CA MET A 140 2.44 30.08 -4.28
C MET A 140 3.35 31.24 -4.72
N ALA A 141 2.80 32.30 -5.31
CA ALA A 141 3.60 33.44 -5.76
C ALA A 141 4.32 34.12 -4.60
N GLY A 142 3.67 34.28 -3.45
CA GLY A 142 4.29 34.83 -2.23
C GLY A 142 5.44 33.98 -1.73
N MET A 143 5.27 32.66 -1.66
CA MET A 143 6.34 31.70 -1.28
C MET A 143 7.52 31.75 -2.26
N LEU A 144 7.24 31.67 -3.57
CA LEU A 144 8.29 31.71 -4.58
C LEU A 144 9.11 33.01 -4.54
N GLN A 145 8.43 34.18 -4.35
CA GLN A 145 9.13 35.46 -4.23
C GLN A 145 9.97 35.52 -2.93
N ALA A 146 9.43 35.05 -1.81
CA ALA A 146 10.15 35.05 -0.53
C ALA A 146 11.46 34.22 -0.60
N ILE A 147 11.45 33.08 -1.30
CA ILE A 147 12.65 32.24 -1.51
C ILE A 147 13.67 32.94 -2.41
N ILE A 148 13.21 33.71 -3.41
CA ILE A 148 14.13 34.51 -4.26
C ILE A 148 14.81 35.60 -3.43
N ASP A 149 14.08 36.23 -2.51
CA ASP A 149 14.58 37.32 -1.66
C ASP A 149 15.49 36.80 -0.52
N ASP A 150 15.15 35.63 0.06
CA ASP A 150 15.96 34.95 1.09
C ASP A 150 15.89 33.41 0.90
N PRO A 151 16.93 32.77 0.34
CA PRO A 151 16.95 31.33 0.12
C PRO A 151 17.38 30.51 1.35
N SER A 152 17.43 31.09 2.53
CA SER A 152 17.73 30.35 3.76
C SER A 152 16.66 29.29 4.04
N PRO A 153 17.02 28.11 4.59
CA PRO A 153 16.05 27.08 4.95
C PRO A 153 14.97 27.61 5.89
N GLY A 154 13.70 27.41 5.50
CA GLY A 154 12.55 27.80 6.29
C GLY A 154 12.27 26.83 7.46
N PRO A 155 11.29 27.16 8.34
CA PRO A 155 10.97 26.37 9.53
C PRO A 155 10.44 24.96 9.24
N SER A 156 10.04 24.67 8.01
CA SER A 156 9.61 23.33 7.58
C SER A 156 10.78 22.38 7.30
N VAL A 157 12.02 22.90 7.25
CA VAL A 157 13.23 22.11 7.04
C VAL A 157 13.90 21.90 8.38
N GLU A 158 13.71 20.73 8.96
CA GLU A 158 14.39 20.36 10.19
C GLU A 158 15.77 19.77 9.89
N ALA A 159 16.75 20.11 10.73
CA ALA A 159 18.04 19.43 10.68
C ALA A 159 17.87 17.96 11.06
N GLU A 160 18.49 17.07 10.29
CA GLU A 160 18.52 15.64 10.64
C GLU A 160 19.16 15.47 12.02
N LYS A 161 18.42 14.84 12.93
CA LYS A 161 18.90 14.49 14.25
C LYS A 161 19.50 13.10 14.22
N GLU A 162 20.71 12.95 14.75
CA GLU A 162 21.29 11.62 14.93
C GLU A 162 20.42 10.79 15.86
N ILE A 163 19.98 9.62 15.39
CA ILE A 163 19.15 8.70 16.15
C ILE A 163 20.04 7.62 16.77
N ALA A 164 20.04 7.55 18.09
CA ALA A 164 20.67 6.47 18.83
C ALA A 164 19.79 5.22 18.81
N PHE A 165 20.28 4.12 18.26
CA PHE A 165 19.54 2.87 18.18
C PHE A 165 19.84 1.97 19.39
N PRO A 166 18.80 1.39 20.04
CA PRO A 166 19.00 0.50 21.17
C PRO A 166 19.64 -0.84 20.75
N ALA A 167 20.42 -1.42 21.64
CA ALA A 167 20.97 -2.77 21.43
C ALA A 167 19.88 -3.86 21.52
N ASN A 168 18.91 -3.69 22.42
CA ASN A 168 17.76 -4.58 22.54
C ASN A 168 16.74 -4.28 21.42
N PRO A 169 16.32 -5.28 20.63
CA PRO A 169 15.34 -5.09 19.57
C PRO A 169 13.91 -4.83 20.07
N LEU A 170 13.59 -5.28 21.31
CA LEU A 170 12.26 -5.06 21.88
C LEU A 170 12.16 -3.70 22.58
N LEU A 171 10.94 -3.17 22.63
CA LEU A 171 10.64 -1.95 23.36
C LEU A 171 10.98 -2.08 24.84
N GLY A 172 11.64 -1.07 25.41
CA GLY A 172 11.79 -0.95 26.85
C GLY A 172 10.42 -0.72 27.52
N ASN A 173 10.27 -1.17 28.77
CA ASN A 173 9.00 -1.10 29.50
C ASN A 173 8.40 0.33 29.55
N ALA A 174 9.24 1.34 29.75
CA ALA A 174 8.78 2.74 29.81
C ALA A 174 8.24 3.23 28.47
N LEU A 175 8.96 2.94 27.38
CA LEU A 175 8.54 3.31 26.03
C LEU A 175 7.27 2.56 25.63
N ARG A 176 7.20 1.25 25.88
CA ARG A 176 5.97 0.47 25.62
C ARG A 176 4.78 1.05 26.39
N ALA A 177 4.93 1.37 27.67
CA ALA A 177 3.85 1.98 28.45
C ALA A 177 3.43 3.35 27.91
N GLN A 178 4.38 4.14 27.38
CA GLN A 178 4.06 5.41 26.73
C GLN A 178 3.25 5.19 25.45
N LEU A 179 3.69 4.29 24.56
CA LEU A 179 2.97 4.00 23.30
C LEU A 179 1.57 3.44 23.57
N GLU A 180 1.41 2.59 24.61
CA GLU A 180 0.08 2.11 25.06
C GLU A 180 -0.83 3.25 25.47
N LYS A 181 -0.29 4.20 26.23
CA LYS A 181 -1.04 5.38 26.63
C LYS A 181 -1.44 6.24 25.44
N ASP A 182 -0.51 6.45 24.50
CA ASP A 182 -0.73 7.27 23.30
C ASP A 182 -1.77 6.61 22.37
N TYR A 183 -1.69 5.30 22.18
CA TYR A 183 -2.69 4.50 21.46
C TYR A 183 -4.10 4.68 22.02
N LEU A 184 -4.25 4.59 23.35
CA LEU A 184 -5.55 4.75 24.01
C LEU A 184 -6.05 6.20 24.03
N ALA A 185 -5.13 7.17 24.11
CA ALA A 185 -5.45 8.60 24.11
C ALA A 185 -5.83 9.12 22.70
N GLY A 186 -5.29 8.50 21.66
CA GLY A 186 -5.59 8.85 20.26
C GLY A 186 -6.99 8.44 19.79
N PHE A 187 -7.74 7.66 20.59
CA PHE A 187 -9.08 7.20 20.21
C PHE A 187 -10.14 8.27 20.46
N ASP A 188 -10.78 8.73 19.38
CA ASP A 188 -11.94 9.61 19.42
C ASP A 188 -13.23 8.79 19.63
N ALA A 189 -13.72 8.77 20.87
CA ALA A 189 -14.91 8.01 21.23
C ALA A 189 -16.22 8.58 20.65
N GLN A 190 -16.24 9.84 20.18
CA GLN A 190 -17.43 10.43 19.57
C GLN A 190 -17.59 9.98 18.13
N GLN A 191 -16.50 9.94 17.39
CA GLN A 191 -16.49 9.55 15.98
C GLN A 191 -16.13 8.08 15.77
N GLY A 192 -15.63 7.39 16.81
CA GLY A 192 -15.20 6.00 16.71
C GLY A 192 -13.98 5.86 15.78
N SER A 193 -12.88 6.58 16.04
CA SER A 193 -11.70 6.54 15.19
C SER A 193 -10.44 6.85 15.96
N TRP A 194 -9.27 6.43 15.43
CA TRP A 194 -8.01 7.06 15.78
C TRP A 194 -7.76 8.23 14.83
N GLY A 195 -7.23 9.35 15.37
CA GLY A 195 -7.10 10.61 14.65
C GLY A 195 -8.32 11.54 14.77
N THR A 196 -8.10 12.84 14.61
CA THR A 196 -9.11 13.87 14.92
C THR A 196 -9.62 14.62 13.71
N GLU A 197 -8.76 15.11 12.82
CA GLU A 197 -9.17 15.99 11.70
C GLU A 197 -9.62 15.20 10.47
N GLN A 198 -8.83 14.22 10.08
CA GLN A 198 -9.19 13.30 8.99
C GLN A 198 -9.71 11.98 9.54
N LYS A 199 -10.75 11.46 8.93
CA LYS A 199 -11.35 10.16 9.29
C LYS A 199 -11.04 9.14 8.19
N TYR A 200 -10.34 8.10 8.58
CA TYR A 200 -10.01 6.93 7.76
C TYR A 200 -9.78 5.73 8.69
N LEU A 201 -9.67 4.55 8.11
CA LEU A 201 -9.32 3.36 8.86
C LEU A 201 -7.82 3.40 9.21
N ASP A 202 -7.49 3.71 10.47
CA ASP A 202 -6.15 3.45 11.00
C ASP A 202 -6.02 1.93 11.21
N VAL A 203 -5.44 1.31 10.20
CA VAL A 203 -5.40 -0.15 10.04
C VAL A 203 -4.70 -0.84 11.19
N ASP A 204 -3.55 -0.34 11.58
CA ASP A 204 -2.74 -0.94 12.65
C ASP A 204 -3.42 -0.80 14.02
N SER A 205 -4.07 0.34 14.26
CA SER A 205 -4.83 0.55 15.49
C SER A 205 -6.03 -0.38 15.59
N VAL A 206 -6.74 -0.60 14.48
CA VAL A 206 -7.88 -1.53 14.45
C VAL A 206 -7.42 -2.99 14.52
N GLU A 207 -6.32 -3.37 13.84
CA GLU A 207 -5.72 -4.71 13.92
C GLU A 207 -5.31 -5.03 15.37
N LEU A 208 -4.62 -4.11 16.04
CA LEU A 208 -4.25 -4.25 17.45
C LEU A 208 -5.48 -4.40 18.35
N ALA A 209 -6.55 -3.63 18.09
CA ALA A 209 -7.78 -3.73 18.85
C ALA A 209 -8.51 -5.07 18.60
N ILE A 210 -8.52 -5.60 17.38
CA ILE A 210 -9.10 -6.90 17.05
C ILE A 210 -8.29 -8.03 17.73
N ASP A 211 -6.94 -7.98 17.68
CA ASP A 211 -6.09 -8.96 18.35
C ASP A 211 -6.36 -8.99 19.86
N ARG A 212 -6.44 -7.83 20.50
CA ARG A 212 -6.78 -7.71 21.94
C ARG A 212 -8.19 -8.22 22.24
N ALA A 213 -9.14 -7.94 21.38
CA ALA A 213 -10.51 -8.45 21.50
C ALA A 213 -10.55 -9.99 21.45
N ALA A 214 -9.74 -10.60 20.59
CA ALA A 214 -9.60 -12.06 20.51
C ALA A 214 -9.03 -12.66 21.80
N HIS A 215 -8.28 -11.87 22.58
CA HIS A 215 -7.76 -12.24 23.89
C HIS A 215 -8.64 -11.78 25.07
N GLY A 216 -9.88 -11.32 24.80
CA GLY A 216 -10.89 -11.02 25.82
C GLY A 216 -10.96 -9.56 26.26
N ASP A 217 -10.25 -8.63 25.63
CA ASP A 217 -10.36 -7.19 25.93
C ASP A 217 -11.66 -6.62 25.34
N ALA A 218 -12.66 -6.42 26.20
CA ALA A 218 -13.95 -5.88 25.83
C ALA A 218 -13.90 -4.39 25.39
N ARG A 219 -12.96 -3.60 25.92
CA ARG A 219 -12.76 -2.21 25.52
C ARG A 219 -12.20 -2.14 24.11
N ALA A 220 -11.17 -2.91 23.82
CA ALA A 220 -10.59 -3.01 22.49
C ALA A 220 -11.63 -3.49 21.46
N ALA A 221 -12.46 -4.49 21.82
CA ALA A 221 -13.56 -4.94 20.99
C ALA A 221 -14.57 -3.82 20.67
N SER A 222 -14.89 -2.97 21.64
CA SER A 222 -15.79 -1.82 21.45
C SER A 222 -15.17 -0.78 20.53
N MET A 223 -13.90 -0.42 20.72
CA MET A 223 -13.17 0.55 19.91
C MET A 223 -13.10 0.09 18.46
N ALA A 224 -12.68 -1.15 18.21
CA ALA A 224 -12.61 -1.71 16.86
C ALA A 224 -13.99 -1.70 16.14
N LYS A 225 -15.05 -2.16 16.82
CA LYS A 225 -16.39 -2.17 16.23
C LYS A 225 -16.91 -0.77 15.90
N GLN A 226 -16.68 0.20 16.80
CA GLN A 226 -17.08 1.59 16.55
C GLN A 226 -16.39 2.15 15.30
N THR A 227 -15.07 1.92 15.16
CA THR A 227 -14.31 2.40 14.00
C THR A 227 -14.78 1.71 12.71
N LEU A 228 -14.92 0.39 12.73
CA LEU A 228 -15.37 -0.36 11.56
C LEU A 228 -16.79 0.03 11.12
N ASP A 229 -17.69 0.29 12.06
CA ASP A 229 -19.05 0.71 11.76
C ASP A 229 -19.09 2.14 11.20
N ALA A 230 -18.26 3.04 11.72
CA ALA A 230 -18.14 4.40 11.22
C ALA A 230 -17.50 4.44 9.82
N GLN A 231 -16.47 3.64 9.59
CA GLN A 231 -15.78 3.50 8.31
C GLN A 231 -16.71 3.03 7.17
N LEU A 232 -17.79 2.32 7.44
CA LEU A 232 -18.77 1.93 6.42
C LEU A 232 -19.36 3.14 5.67
N GLN A 233 -19.30 4.35 6.23
CA GLN A 233 -19.71 5.59 5.54
C GLN A 233 -18.80 5.96 4.37
N LEU A 234 -17.57 5.47 4.36
CA LEU A 234 -16.63 5.66 3.24
C LEU A 234 -16.71 4.54 2.19
N LEU A 235 -17.55 3.54 2.39
CA LEU A 235 -17.78 2.50 1.39
C LEU A 235 -18.73 3.01 0.31
N ASP A 236 -18.31 3.00 -0.96
CA ASP A 236 -19.18 3.38 -2.08
C ASP A 236 -20.38 2.41 -2.17
N PRO A 237 -21.60 2.89 -1.96
CA PRO A 237 -22.79 2.02 -1.94
C PRO A 237 -23.15 1.47 -3.32
N VAL A 238 -22.63 2.05 -4.41
CA VAL A 238 -22.98 1.70 -5.78
C VAL A 238 -21.98 0.73 -6.37
N TRP A 239 -20.71 1.09 -6.39
CA TRP A 239 -19.68 0.27 -7.03
C TRP A 239 -18.84 -0.54 -6.04
N GLY A 240 -18.97 -0.26 -4.75
CA GLY A 240 -18.05 -0.77 -3.75
C GLY A 240 -16.70 -0.03 -3.80
N GLY A 241 -15.74 -0.58 -3.06
CA GLY A 241 -14.49 0.12 -2.81
C GLY A 241 -14.65 1.24 -1.77
N VAL A 242 -13.56 1.66 -1.20
CA VAL A 242 -13.52 2.62 -0.09
C VAL A 242 -12.93 3.93 -0.60
N TYR A 243 -13.58 5.04 -0.31
CA TYR A 243 -13.06 6.38 -0.49
C TYR A 243 -11.87 6.61 0.44
N GLN A 244 -10.92 7.44 0.04
CA GLN A 244 -9.63 7.55 0.69
C GLN A 244 -9.75 7.96 2.16
N TYR A 245 -10.43 9.07 2.44
CA TYR A 245 -10.65 9.60 3.80
C TYR A 245 -11.82 10.57 3.80
N SER A 246 -12.17 11.09 4.99
CA SER A 246 -13.14 12.15 5.18
C SER A 246 -12.53 13.30 5.98
N THR A 247 -12.97 14.53 5.74
CA THR A 247 -12.45 15.76 6.35
C THR A 247 -13.32 16.30 7.49
N ASP A 248 -12.87 17.40 8.11
CA ASP A 248 -13.56 18.16 9.13
C ASP A 248 -13.92 17.35 10.39
N GLY A 249 -13.17 16.30 10.67
CA GLY A 249 -13.37 15.47 11.84
C GLY A 249 -14.63 14.60 11.83
N VAL A 250 -15.31 14.46 10.69
CA VAL A 250 -16.53 13.66 10.52
C VAL A 250 -16.39 12.65 9.37
N TRP A 251 -17.18 11.58 9.38
CA TRP A 251 -17.13 10.54 8.34
C TRP A 251 -17.92 10.87 7.07
N SER A 252 -18.70 11.92 7.07
CA SER A 252 -19.68 12.24 6.02
C SER A 252 -19.20 13.18 4.92
N LYS A 253 -17.92 13.54 4.91
CA LYS A 253 -17.30 14.42 3.89
C LYS A 253 -16.17 13.72 3.16
N PRO A 254 -16.47 12.67 2.36
CA PRO A 254 -15.46 11.83 1.76
C PRO A 254 -14.68 12.54 0.65
N HIS A 255 -13.40 12.22 0.56
CA HIS A 255 -12.56 12.35 -0.62
C HIS A 255 -12.66 11.08 -1.44
N PHE A 256 -13.07 11.21 -2.70
CA PHE A 256 -13.59 10.10 -3.51
C PHE A 256 -12.52 9.25 -4.20
N GLU A 257 -11.26 9.55 -4.00
CA GLU A 257 -10.13 8.76 -4.48
C GLU A 257 -10.23 7.31 -3.99
N LYS A 258 -9.94 6.34 -4.85
CA LYS A 258 -9.91 4.92 -4.50
C LYS A 258 -8.56 4.31 -4.85
N ILE A 259 -7.62 4.40 -3.93
CA ILE A 259 -6.24 3.94 -4.09
C ILE A 259 -6.07 2.50 -3.57
N MET A 260 -5.16 1.72 -4.18
CA MET A 260 -5.00 0.31 -3.87
C MET A 260 -4.67 0.04 -2.40
N LEU A 261 -3.81 0.84 -1.77
CA LEU A 261 -3.48 0.69 -0.35
C LEU A 261 -4.75 0.67 0.52
N VAL A 262 -5.61 1.69 0.33
CA VAL A 262 -6.87 1.80 1.10
C VAL A 262 -7.79 0.62 0.82
N GLN A 263 -7.91 0.19 -0.44
CA GLN A 263 -8.74 -0.96 -0.78
C GLN A 263 -8.24 -2.25 -0.12
N ALA A 264 -6.95 -2.55 -0.26
CA ALA A 264 -6.35 -3.77 0.25
C ALA A 264 -6.41 -3.85 1.78
N GLU A 265 -6.05 -2.79 2.48
CA GLU A 265 -6.04 -2.78 3.94
C GLU A 265 -7.47 -2.84 4.53
N ASN A 266 -8.42 -2.10 3.94
CA ASN A 266 -9.82 -2.22 4.36
C ASN A 266 -10.38 -3.62 4.09
N LEU A 267 -10.10 -4.22 2.93
CA LEU A 267 -10.51 -5.59 2.61
C LEU A 267 -9.99 -6.58 3.64
N ARG A 268 -8.70 -6.47 3.99
CA ARG A 268 -8.04 -7.32 5.00
C ARG A 268 -8.72 -7.18 6.36
N ILE A 269 -8.86 -5.96 6.85
CA ILE A 269 -9.42 -5.70 8.19
C ILE A 269 -10.90 -6.11 8.29
N TYR A 270 -11.71 -5.88 7.26
CA TYR A 270 -13.11 -6.35 7.27
C TYR A 270 -13.20 -7.89 7.21
N ALA A 271 -12.29 -8.57 6.51
CA ALA A 271 -12.21 -10.03 6.55
C ALA A 271 -11.85 -10.53 7.96
N GLU A 272 -10.89 -9.91 8.61
CA GLU A 272 -10.46 -10.20 9.98
C GLU A 272 -11.57 -9.93 11.00
N ALA A 273 -12.27 -8.80 10.88
CA ALA A 273 -13.42 -8.47 11.72
C ALA A 273 -14.56 -9.48 11.55
N TYR A 274 -14.81 -9.93 10.33
CA TYR A 274 -15.78 -11.00 10.08
C TYR A 274 -15.32 -12.33 10.70
N ALA A 275 -14.04 -12.66 10.63
CA ALA A 275 -13.51 -13.83 11.32
C ALA A 275 -13.78 -13.77 12.84
N GLN A 276 -13.51 -12.62 13.46
CA GLN A 276 -13.61 -12.42 14.90
C GLN A 276 -15.06 -12.41 15.43
N TRP A 277 -15.97 -11.74 14.74
CA TRP A 277 -17.33 -11.50 15.27
C TRP A 277 -18.45 -12.16 14.50
N ARG A 278 -18.19 -12.70 13.32
CA ARG A 278 -19.19 -13.32 12.42
C ARG A 278 -20.37 -12.40 12.10
N ASP A 279 -20.16 -11.07 12.19
CA ASP A 279 -21.18 -10.12 11.80
C ASP A 279 -21.23 -9.99 10.27
N PRO A 280 -22.39 -10.28 9.64
CA PRO A 280 -22.50 -10.27 8.18
C PRO A 280 -22.22 -8.92 7.52
N LYS A 281 -22.31 -7.79 8.26
CA LYS A 281 -22.00 -6.46 7.72
C LYS A 281 -20.53 -6.37 7.27
N TYR A 282 -19.60 -6.95 8.04
CA TYR A 282 -18.17 -6.94 7.71
C TYR A 282 -17.86 -7.81 6.48
N SER A 283 -18.50 -8.98 6.36
CA SER A 283 -18.38 -9.79 5.15
C SER A 283 -18.92 -9.06 3.92
N ARG A 284 -20.07 -8.36 4.04
CA ARG A 284 -20.62 -7.55 2.93
C ARG A 284 -19.68 -6.41 2.53
N ALA A 285 -19.06 -5.74 3.49
CA ALA A 285 -18.06 -4.69 3.21
C ALA A 285 -16.85 -5.26 2.45
N ALA A 286 -16.25 -6.34 2.94
CA ALA A 286 -15.14 -7.02 2.28
C ALA A 286 -15.50 -7.44 0.84
N GLN A 287 -16.67 -8.05 0.63
CA GLN A 287 -17.14 -8.43 -0.70
C GLN A 287 -17.42 -7.23 -1.62
N ALA A 288 -17.88 -6.09 -1.07
CA ALA A 288 -18.07 -4.87 -1.85
C ALA A 288 -16.73 -4.31 -2.34
N ILE A 289 -15.71 -4.33 -1.50
CA ILE A 289 -14.35 -3.92 -1.88
C ILE A 289 -13.79 -4.88 -2.94
N GLN A 290 -13.91 -6.19 -2.74
CA GLN A 290 -13.46 -7.18 -3.74
C GLN A 290 -14.16 -6.97 -5.09
N ARG A 291 -15.48 -6.73 -5.12
CA ARG A 291 -16.21 -6.44 -6.38
C ARG A 291 -15.64 -5.22 -7.09
N PHE A 292 -15.28 -4.15 -6.34
CA PHE A 292 -14.65 -2.97 -6.92
C PHE A 292 -13.29 -3.31 -7.53
N LEU A 293 -12.43 -4.03 -6.82
CA LEU A 293 -11.13 -4.49 -7.35
C LEU A 293 -11.30 -5.26 -8.66
N VAL A 294 -12.22 -6.21 -8.68
CA VAL A 294 -12.48 -7.05 -9.87
C VAL A 294 -13.03 -6.22 -11.04
N THR A 295 -13.91 -5.25 -10.75
CA THR A 295 -14.62 -4.51 -11.81
C THR A 295 -13.77 -3.40 -12.43
N PHE A 296 -12.95 -2.72 -11.63
CA PHE A 296 -12.27 -1.51 -12.06
C PHE A 296 -10.74 -1.59 -11.99
N LEU A 297 -10.19 -2.36 -11.06
CA LEU A 297 -8.75 -2.39 -10.82
C LEU A 297 -8.08 -3.73 -11.20
N THR A 298 -8.73 -4.58 -11.98
CA THR A 298 -8.12 -5.84 -12.46
C THR A 298 -7.81 -5.76 -13.94
N SER A 299 -6.57 -6.03 -14.32
CA SER A 299 -6.12 -6.12 -15.70
C SER A 299 -6.64 -7.41 -16.37
N ALA A 300 -6.62 -7.45 -17.69
CA ALA A 300 -7.00 -8.64 -18.47
C ALA A 300 -6.17 -9.89 -18.07
N ASP A 301 -4.91 -9.69 -17.68
CA ASP A 301 -4.00 -10.75 -17.28
C ASP A 301 -4.14 -11.14 -15.79
N GLY A 302 -4.96 -10.42 -15.02
CA GLY A 302 -5.29 -10.73 -13.63
C GLY A 302 -4.40 -10.06 -12.58
N ALA A 303 -3.48 -9.19 -12.96
CA ALA A 303 -2.79 -8.29 -12.04
C ALA A 303 -3.66 -7.06 -11.74
N PHE A 304 -3.32 -6.32 -10.68
CA PHE A 304 -4.11 -5.19 -10.23
C PHE A 304 -3.49 -3.85 -10.68
N TYR A 305 -4.36 -2.95 -11.08
CA TYR A 305 -4.09 -1.53 -11.33
C TYR A 305 -3.94 -0.76 -10.03
N THR A 306 -3.43 0.48 -10.09
CA THR A 306 -3.00 1.26 -8.94
C THR A 306 -4.14 1.97 -8.23
N SER A 307 -5.04 2.67 -8.97
CA SER A 307 -6.04 3.53 -8.36
C SER A 307 -7.17 3.92 -9.32
N GLN A 308 -8.23 4.50 -8.76
CA GLN A 308 -9.25 5.24 -9.49
C GLN A 308 -9.32 6.67 -8.95
N ASP A 309 -9.34 7.63 -9.89
CA ASP A 309 -9.43 9.06 -9.66
C ASP A 309 -10.74 9.46 -8.92
N ALA A 310 -10.68 10.55 -8.17
CA ALA A 310 -11.85 11.20 -7.61
C ALA A 310 -12.67 11.95 -8.67
N ASP A 311 -12.01 12.46 -9.71
CA ASP A 311 -12.57 13.40 -10.66
C ASP A 311 -13.05 12.69 -11.95
N VAL A 312 -14.27 13.01 -12.37
CA VAL A 312 -14.74 12.70 -13.74
C VAL A 312 -14.25 13.76 -14.71
N ILE A 313 -14.15 14.99 -14.24
CA ILE A 313 -13.57 16.13 -14.94
C ILE A 313 -12.50 16.71 -14.03
N GLU A 314 -11.27 16.72 -14.49
CA GLU A 314 -10.10 17.17 -13.71
C GLU A 314 -10.34 18.52 -13.02
N GLY A 315 -10.10 18.57 -11.70
CA GLY A 315 -10.25 19.74 -10.86
C GLY A 315 -11.70 20.13 -10.52
N GLN A 316 -12.70 19.30 -10.86
CA GLN A 316 -14.09 19.50 -10.48
C GLN A 316 -14.52 18.49 -9.42
N HIS A 317 -15.02 19.01 -8.29
CA HIS A 317 -15.48 18.18 -7.19
C HIS A 317 -16.63 17.26 -7.61
N SER A 318 -16.52 15.97 -7.30
CA SER A 318 -17.37 14.91 -7.85
C SER A 318 -18.46 14.38 -6.88
N ALA A 319 -18.83 15.14 -5.82
CA ALA A 319 -19.86 14.68 -4.86
C ALA A 319 -21.20 14.37 -5.55
N ASP A 320 -21.63 15.23 -6.48
CA ASP A 320 -22.85 15.03 -7.26
C ASP A 320 -22.81 13.77 -8.12
N TYR A 321 -21.63 13.42 -8.62
CA TYR A 321 -21.42 12.20 -9.40
C TYR A 321 -21.52 10.95 -8.52
N PHE A 322 -20.85 10.94 -7.38
CA PHE A 322 -20.86 9.78 -6.47
C PHE A 322 -22.21 9.57 -5.77
N ALA A 323 -23.09 10.57 -5.76
CA ALA A 323 -24.48 10.43 -5.32
C ALA A 323 -25.39 9.70 -6.34
N LEU A 324 -24.94 9.51 -7.60
CA LEU A 324 -25.73 8.88 -8.64
C LEU A 324 -25.71 7.34 -8.56
N ASN A 325 -26.75 6.70 -9.13
CA ASN A 325 -26.77 5.25 -9.34
C ASN A 325 -25.85 4.81 -10.50
N ASP A 326 -25.62 3.49 -10.67
CA ASP A 326 -24.68 2.94 -11.66
C ASP A 326 -24.99 3.37 -13.12
N PRO A 327 -26.25 3.30 -13.65
CA PRO A 327 -26.53 3.74 -15.00
C PRO A 327 -26.22 5.23 -15.25
N GLU A 328 -26.49 6.09 -14.27
CA GLU A 328 -26.25 7.52 -14.40
C GLU A 328 -24.76 7.87 -14.31
N ARG A 329 -24.00 7.20 -13.42
CA ARG A 329 -22.53 7.33 -13.38
C ARG A 329 -21.92 6.92 -14.71
N ARG A 330 -22.28 5.75 -15.26
CA ARG A 330 -21.76 5.27 -16.56
C ARG A 330 -22.10 6.19 -17.73
N LYS A 331 -23.26 6.84 -17.70
CA LYS A 331 -23.66 7.84 -18.70
C LYS A 331 -22.79 9.09 -18.65
N ARG A 332 -22.35 9.52 -17.44
CA ARG A 332 -21.45 10.67 -17.28
C ARG A 332 -19.98 10.34 -17.55
N GLY A 333 -19.63 9.08 -17.55
CA GLY A 333 -18.27 8.56 -17.67
C GLY A 333 -17.81 7.83 -16.42
N ILE A 334 -16.66 7.20 -16.50
CA ILE A 334 -16.00 6.54 -15.37
C ILE A 334 -14.76 7.37 -15.02
N PRO A 335 -14.54 7.72 -13.74
CA PRO A 335 -13.31 8.38 -13.32
C PRO A 335 -12.09 7.60 -13.81
N ARG A 336 -11.03 8.31 -14.16
CA ARG A 336 -9.80 7.73 -14.70
C ARG A 336 -9.29 6.63 -13.78
N VAL A 337 -8.91 5.49 -14.38
CA VAL A 337 -8.19 4.43 -13.69
C VAL A 337 -6.72 4.54 -14.05
N ASP A 338 -5.86 4.60 -13.05
CA ASP A 338 -4.43 4.46 -13.26
C ASP A 338 -4.10 2.99 -13.51
N THR A 339 -3.76 2.69 -14.74
CA THR A 339 -3.52 1.32 -15.22
C THR A 339 -2.08 0.85 -15.05
N HIS A 340 -1.23 1.59 -14.32
CA HIS A 340 0.07 1.08 -13.92
C HIS A 340 -0.09 -0.15 -13.01
N ILE A 341 0.81 -1.10 -13.16
CA ILE A 341 0.85 -2.34 -12.38
C ILE A 341 2.16 -2.37 -11.63
N TYR A 342 2.09 -2.01 -10.35
CA TYR A 342 3.23 -1.99 -9.45
C TYR A 342 3.27 -3.24 -8.57
N ALA A 343 4.47 -3.70 -8.23
CA ALA A 343 4.63 -4.92 -7.42
C ALA A 343 4.15 -4.73 -5.99
N ARG A 344 4.35 -3.54 -5.41
CA ARG A 344 3.93 -3.18 -4.06
C ARG A 344 2.40 -3.26 -3.91
N GLU A 345 1.66 -2.61 -4.79
CA GLU A 345 0.20 -2.54 -4.79
C GLU A 345 -0.42 -3.93 -5.00
N ASN A 346 0.17 -4.72 -5.89
CA ASN A 346 -0.24 -6.11 -6.09
C ASN A 346 0.04 -6.96 -4.86
N GLY A 347 1.18 -6.79 -4.18
CA GLY A 347 1.49 -7.47 -2.93
C GLY A 347 0.46 -7.21 -1.83
N TRP A 348 -0.02 -5.98 -1.70
CA TRP A 348 -1.11 -5.61 -0.78
C TRP A 348 -2.42 -6.30 -1.15
N ALA A 349 -2.84 -6.20 -2.41
CA ALA A 349 -4.07 -6.81 -2.90
C ALA A 349 -4.07 -8.35 -2.72
N ILE A 350 -2.96 -9.03 -3.05
CA ILE A 350 -2.79 -10.47 -2.87
C ILE A 350 -2.93 -10.87 -1.41
N SER A 351 -2.29 -10.13 -0.49
CA SER A 351 -2.36 -10.38 0.95
C SER A 351 -3.79 -10.24 1.47
N ALA A 352 -4.51 -9.20 1.02
CA ALA A 352 -5.89 -8.94 1.42
C ALA A 352 -6.86 -10.02 0.88
N LEU A 353 -6.69 -10.43 -0.36
CA LEU A 353 -7.48 -11.53 -0.96
C LEU A 353 -7.21 -12.86 -0.27
N ALA A 354 -5.98 -13.13 0.13
CA ALA A 354 -5.65 -14.31 0.93
C ALA A 354 -6.38 -14.28 2.29
N SER A 355 -6.43 -13.13 2.96
CA SER A 355 -7.20 -12.96 4.20
C SER A 355 -8.71 -13.13 3.99
N LEU A 356 -9.24 -12.64 2.87
CA LEU A 356 -10.66 -12.87 2.53
C LEU A 356 -10.95 -14.35 2.26
N TYR A 357 -10.08 -15.03 1.51
CA TYR A 357 -10.21 -16.48 1.28
C TYR A 357 -10.17 -17.27 2.59
N GLU A 358 -9.32 -16.89 3.52
CA GLU A 358 -9.17 -17.54 4.84
C GLU A 358 -10.51 -17.64 5.60
N VAL A 359 -11.38 -16.63 5.44
CA VAL A 359 -12.65 -16.55 6.17
C VAL A 359 -13.86 -16.97 5.34
N THR A 360 -13.76 -16.96 4.01
CA THR A 360 -14.88 -17.30 3.10
C THR A 360 -14.75 -18.66 2.44
N ALA A 361 -13.52 -19.18 2.34
CA ALA A 361 -13.17 -20.36 1.55
C ALA A 361 -13.64 -20.29 0.07
N ASP A 362 -13.86 -19.08 -0.47
CA ASP A 362 -14.28 -18.91 -1.86
C ASP A 362 -13.09 -19.16 -2.81
N PRO A 363 -13.12 -20.22 -3.64
CA PRO A 363 -11.99 -20.57 -4.50
C PRO A 363 -11.68 -19.50 -5.55
N LYS A 364 -12.67 -18.69 -5.97
CA LYS A 364 -12.45 -17.59 -6.92
C LYS A 364 -11.56 -16.50 -6.32
N THR A 365 -11.74 -16.22 -5.02
CA THR A 365 -10.90 -15.27 -4.29
C THR A 365 -9.44 -15.72 -4.25
N LEU A 366 -9.19 -17.01 -3.98
CA LEU A 366 -7.84 -17.57 -4.01
C LEU A 366 -7.25 -17.55 -5.44
N GLU A 367 -8.05 -17.91 -6.44
CA GLU A 367 -7.62 -17.86 -7.85
C GLU A 367 -7.17 -16.45 -8.26
N GLN A 368 -7.90 -15.41 -7.87
CA GLN A 368 -7.53 -14.01 -8.11
C GLN A 368 -6.17 -13.68 -7.48
N ALA A 369 -5.97 -14.03 -6.20
CA ALA A 369 -4.72 -13.80 -5.50
C ALA A 369 -3.54 -14.52 -6.15
N VAL A 370 -3.73 -15.78 -6.53
CA VAL A 370 -2.69 -16.62 -7.17
C VAL A 370 -2.34 -16.07 -8.56
N ARG A 371 -3.33 -15.70 -9.38
CA ARG A 371 -3.08 -15.14 -10.72
C ARG A 371 -2.26 -13.84 -10.64
N ALA A 372 -2.61 -12.95 -9.73
CA ALA A 372 -1.84 -11.72 -9.52
C ALA A 372 -0.41 -12.02 -9.05
N ALA A 373 -0.23 -12.93 -8.10
CA ALA A 373 1.09 -13.33 -7.61
C ALA A 373 1.97 -13.97 -8.69
N ASP A 374 1.40 -14.85 -9.50
CA ASP A 374 2.11 -15.48 -10.62
C ASP A 374 2.48 -14.43 -11.69
N TRP A 375 1.57 -13.49 -12.00
CA TRP A 375 1.85 -12.40 -12.93
C TRP A 375 3.00 -11.52 -12.46
N VAL A 376 2.99 -11.04 -11.19
CA VAL A 376 4.06 -10.19 -10.63
C VAL A 376 5.38 -10.97 -10.60
N THR A 377 5.35 -12.24 -10.19
CA THR A 377 6.53 -13.10 -10.18
C THR A 377 7.14 -13.24 -11.58
N GLN A 378 6.31 -13.35 -12.62
CA GLN A 378 6.77 -13.48 -13.99
C GLN A 378 7.30 -12.15 -14.58
N HIS A 379 6.68 -11.01 -14.26
CA HIS A 379 6.91 -9.76 -14.98
C HIS A 379 7.70 -8.70 -14.19
N ARG A 380 7.84 -8.86 -12.88
CA ARG A 380 8.49 -7.88 -12.00
C ARG A 380 9.66 -8.45 -11.19
N ALA A 381 9.80 -9.79 -11.08
CA ALA A 381 10.86 -10.37 -10.27
C ALA A 381 12.25 -10.09 -10.84
N LEU A 382 13.15 -9.68 -9.97
CA LEU A 382 14.59 -9.59 -10.20
C LEU A 382 15.24 -10.96 -10.04
N ARG A 383 16.28 -11.25 -10.80
CA ARG A 383 17.02 -12.52 -10.70
C ARG A 383 17.58 -12.80 -9.30
N ALA A 384 17.85 -11.75 -8.54
CA ALA A 384 18.38 -11.85 -7.17
C ALA A 384 17.30 -12.06 -6.10
N GLY A 385 16.01 -12.10 -6.46
CA GLY A 385 14.88 -12.39 -5.57
C GLY A 385 14.05 -11.18 -5.14
N GLY A 386 14.45 -9.95 -5.51
CA GLY A 386 13.64 -8.74 -5.31
C GLY A 386 12.68 -8.47 -6.46
N PHE A 387 12.11 -7.27 -6.49
CA PHE A 387 11.14 -6.87 -7.49
C PHE A 387 11.44 -5.49 -8.07
N HIS A 388 11.16 -5.34 -9.37
CA HIS A 388 10.91 -4.04 -9.96
C HIS A 388 9.58 -3.49 -9.48
N HIS A 389 9.50 -2.19 -9.26
CA HIS A 389 8.25 -1.51 -8.94
C HIS A 389 7.28 -1.59 -10.12
N GLY A 390 7.66 -1.02 -11.24
CA GLY A 390 6.90 -1.02 -12.48
C GLY A 390 7.60 -1.74 -13.63
N ALA A 391 7.19 -1.42 -14.84
CA ALA A 391 7.85 -1.92 -16.05
C ALA A 391 9.23 -1.29 -16.27
N LYS A 392 9.42 -0.08 -15.75
CA LYS A 392 10.67 0.67 -15.80
C LYS A 392 10.80 1.44 -14.49
N ASP A 393 11.79 1.11 -13.69
CA ASP A 393 12.05 1.81 -12.45
C ASP A 393 12.96 3.02 -12.69
N ALA A 394 12.53 4.19 -12.23
CA ALA A 394 13.38 5.35 -12.10
C ALA A 394 13.72 5.51 -10.61
N GLY A 395 14.93 5.10 -10.21
CA GLY A 395 15.39 5.24 -8.82
C GLY A 395 15.27 3.99 -7.93
N GLY A 396 14.72 2.88 -8.44
CA GLY A 396 14.64 1.60 -7.73
C GLY A 396 15.92 0.76 -7.81
N PRO A 397 15.95 -0.43 -7.19
CA PRO A 397 14.81 -1.12 -6.59
C PRO A 397 14.39 -0.51 -5.25
N PHE A 398 13.09 -0.68 -4.90
CA PHE A 398 12.52 -0.19 -3.65
C PHE A 398 12.23 -1.33 -2.67
N LEU A 399 12.38 -1.04 -1.36
CA LEU A 399 12.10 -2.00 -0.30
C LEU A 399 10.61 -2.38 -0.29
N GLY A 400 9.72 -1.39 -0.47
CA GLY A 400 8.27 -1.56 -0.45
C GLY A 400 7.76 -2.68 -1.34
N ASP A 401 8.31 -2.80 -2.57
CA ASP A 401 7.93 -3.86 -3.52
C ASP A 401 8.30 -5.26 -3.00
N SER A 402 9.54 -5.39 -2.56
CA SER A 402 10.07 -6.69 -2.12
C SER A 402 9.40 -7.14 -0.83
N ILE A 403 9.11 -6.22 0.11
CA ILE A 403 8.46 -6.59 1.37
C ILE A 403 6.96 -6.85 1.19
N ALA A 404 6.25 -6.11 0.34
CA ALA A 404 4.85 -6.38 0.02
C ALA A 404 4.68 -7.76 -0.62
N MET A 405 5.53 -8.11 -1.59
CA MET A 405 5.51 -9.43 -2.20
C MET A 405 5.94 -10.54 -1.24
N THR A 406 6.88 -10.29 -0.33
CA THR A 406 7.24 -11.27 0.73
C THR A 406 6.02 -11.57 1.61
N ARG A 407 5.28 -10.55 2.05
CA ARG A 407 4.03 -10.72 2.82
C ARG A 407 2.97 -11.47 2.03
N ALA A 408 2.79 -11.14 0.76
CA ALA A 408 1.87 -11.82 -0.15
C ALA A 408 2.19 -13.33 -0.27
N TYR A 409 3.45 -13.69 -0.44
CA TYR A 409 3.88 -15.08 -0.51
C TYR A 409 3.67 -15.83 0.81
N LEU A 410 3.94 -15.18 1.95
CA LEU A 410 3.64 -15.77 3.27
C LEU A 410 2.13 -15.97 3.48
N ALA A 411 1.30 -15.01 3.05
CA ALA A 411 -0.16 -15.15 3.09
C ALA A 411 -0.64 -16.31 2.20
N LEU A 412 -0.12 -16.41 0.95
CA LEU A 412 -0.44 -17.53 0.07
C LEU A 412 0.06 -18.88 0.60
N TYR A 413 1.25 -18.93 1.22
CA TYR A 413 1.73 -20.14 1.88
C TYR A 413 0.78 -20.57 3.00
N ARG A 414 0.34 -19.64 3.84
CA ARG A 414 -0.59 -19.90 4.94
C ARG A 414 -1.91 -20.49 4.45
N VAL A 415 -2.47 -19.98 3.36
CA VAL A 415 -3.79 -20.42 2.87
C VAL A 415 -3.77 -21.62 1.93
N THR A 416 -2.61 -21.94 1.33
CA THR A 416 -2.48 -23.06 0.37
C THR A 416 -1.60 -24.21 0.87
N ALA A 417 -0.74 -23.94 1.84
CA ALA A 417 0.37 -24.83 2.24
C ALA A 417 1.26 -25.26 1.08
N ASP A 418 1.27 -24.52 -0.05
CA ASP A 418 2.15 -24.77 -1.18
C ASP A 418 3.53 -24.18 -0.91
N ARG A 419 4.53 -25.06 -0.79
CA ARG A 419 5.92 -24.69 -0.47
C ARG A 419 6.58 -23.79 -1.52
N LYS A 420 6.01 -23.66 -2.73
CA LYS A 420 6.51 -22.70 -3.73
C LYS A 420 6.46 -21.27 -3.19
N TRP A 421 5.40 -20.91 -2.46
CA TRP A 421 5.23 -19.59 -1.91
C TRP A 421 6.20 -19.30 -0.77
N LEU A 422 6.43 -20.27 0.11
CA LEU A 422 7.47 -20.13 1.15
C LEU A 422 8.86 -19.96 0.51
N LYS A 423 9.18 -20.74 -0.54
CA LYS A 423 10.45 -20.59 -1.26
C LYS A 423 10.61 -19.18 -1.85
N ASN A 424 9.54 -18.62 -2.42
CA ASN A 424 9.56 -17.26 -2.97
C ASN A 424 9.72 -16.21 -1.86
N ALA A 425 9.04 -16.35 -0.73
CA ALA A 425 9.20 -15.48 0.44
C ALA A 425 10.64 -15.50 0.99
N ILE A 426 11.25 -16.68 1.06
CA ILE A 426 12.65 -16.89 1.46
C ILE A 426 13.60 -16.16 0.51
N ALA A 427 13.40 -16.27 -0.79
CA ALA A 427 14.24 -15.62 -1.79
C ALA A 427 14.14 -14.10 -1.70
N SER A 428 12.91 -13.57 -1.56
CA SER A 428 12.66 -12.14 -1.45
C SER A 428 13.20 -11.54 -0.14
N MET A 429 12.97 -12.19 1.00
CA MET A 429 13.55 -11.74 2.27
C MET A 429 15.08 -11.78 2.27
N GLY A 430 15.67 -12.80 1.63
CA GLY A 430 17.11 -12.84 1.45
C GLY A 430 17.65 -11.71 0.56
N TYR A 431 16.89 -11.27 -0.42
CA TYR A 431 17.19 -10.07 -1.21
C TYR A 431 17.11 -8.81 -0.37
N ILE A 432 16.01 -8.62 0.39
CA ILE A 432 15.82 -7.48 1.30
C ILE A 432 17.01 -7.34 2.24
N ASP A 433 17.41 -8.42 2.90
CA ASP A 433 18.49 -8.41 3.89
C ASP A 433 19.84 -7.98 3.31
N ARG A 434 20.15 -8.42 2.09
CA ARG A 434 21.41 -8.06 1.42
C ARG A 434 21.41 -6.66 0.82
N THR A 435 20.27 -6.16 0.40
CA THR A 435 20.18 -5.00 -0.48
C THR A 435 19.82 -3.72 0.29
N PHE A 436 18.90 -3.82 1.25
CA PHE A 436 18.33 -2.64 1.90
C PHE A 436 18.77 -2.47 3.36
N ARG A 437 19.59 -3.35 3.91
CA ARG A 437 20.06 -3.20 5.29
C ARG A 437 20.81 -1.88 5.46
N SER A 438 20.37 -1.09 6.45
CA SER A 438 21.02 0.18 6.77
C SER A 438 22.49 -0.04 7.16
N PRO A 439 23.42 0.83 6.70
CA PRO A 439 24.84 0.74 7.05
C PRO A 439 25.12 0.73 8.55
N GLY A 440 24.30 1.42 9.35
CA GLY A 440 24.36 1.42 10.82
C GLY A 440 23.87 0.14 11.49
N GLY A 441 23.36 -0.86 10.72
CA GLY A 441 22.88 -2.14 11.23
C GLY A 441 21.55 -2.10 11.94
N ALA A 442 20.87 -0.94 12.00
CA ALA A 442 19.53 -0.77 12.51
C ALA A 442 18.59 -0.32 11.40
N GLY A 443 17.57 -1.13 11.12
CA GLY A 443 16.58 -0.87 10.08
C GLY A 443 17.04 -1.19 8.66
N PHE A 444 16.12 -0.91 7.73
CA PHE A 444 16.26 -1.11 6.29
C PHE A 444 15.83 0.18 5.58
N VAL A 445 16.64 0.63 4.63
CA VAL A 445 16.37 1.85 3.85
C VAL A 445 15.37 1.56 2.74
N SER A 446 14.57 2.57 2.35
CA SER A 446 13.50 2.43 1.36
C SER A 446 13.99 2.17 -0.07
N SER A 447 15.21 2.61 -0.40
CA SER A 447 15.79 2.42 -1.73
C SER A 447 17.31 2.32 -1.68
N VAL A 448 17.91 1.88 -2.78
CA VAL A 448 19.38 1.85 -2.97
C VAL A 448 19.73 2.66 -4.20
N VAL A 449 19.77 3.96 -4.06
CA VAL A 449 20.25 4.84 -5.13
C VAL A 449 21.62 5.37 -4.76
N PRO A 450 22.69 4.86 -5.38
CA PRO A 450 24.06 5.26 -5.02
C PRO A 450 24.46 6.65 -5.50
N THR A 451 23.71 7.27 -6.41
CA THR A 451 24.19 8.38 -7.24
C THR A 451 23.39 9.67 -7.11
N ASP A 452 22.21 9.64 -6.56
CA ASP A 452 21.40 10.83 -6.38
C ASP A 452 21.92 11.65 -5.19
N ARG A 453 22.55 12.77 -5.48
CA ARG A 453 23.13 13.65 -4.46
C ARG A 453 22.07 14.46 -3.71
N ALA A 454 20.92 14.65 -4.31
CA ALA A 454 19.82 15.38 -3.71
C ALA A 454 18.99 14.52 -2.73
N TYR A 455 19.16 13.20 -2.80
CA TYR A 455 18.39 12.27 -1.99
C TYR A 455 19.28 11.18 -1.40
N GLN A 456 19.20 11.01 -0.08
CA GLN A 456 19.82 9.89 0.61
C GLN A 456 18.68 8.97 1.12
N PRO A 457 18.70 7.66 0.80
CA PRO A 457 17.70 6.72 1.29
C PRO A 457 17.68 6.66 2.81
N HIS A 458 16.49 6.74 3.40
CA HIS A 458 16.27 6.64 4.84
C HIS A 458 15.40 5.42 5.17
N PRO A 459 15.56 4.81 6.36
CA PRO A 459 14.60 3.84 6.83
C PRO A 459 13.23 4.48 7.05
N GLN A 460 12.19 3.86 6.52
CA GLN A 460 10.80 4.22 6.76
C GLN A 460 10.19 3.31 7.82
N ARG A 461 9.33 3.87 8.68
CA ARG A 461 8.77 3.15 9.83
C ARG A 461 7.92 1.95 9.38
N ASP A 462 6.99 2.18 8.47
CA ASP A 462 6.00 1.18 8.08
C ASP A 462 6.60 0.03 7.27
N GLU A 463 7.59 0.32 6.41
CA GLU A 463 8.38 -0.71 5.74
C GLU A 463 9.17 -1.55 6.75
N ASN A 464 9.77 -0.94 7.77
CA ASN A 464 10.52 -1.65 8.81
C ASN A 464 9.60 -2.47 9.71
N VAL A 465 8.39 -2.01 10.01
CA VAL A 465 7.34 -2.81 10.68
C VAL A 465 7.02 -4.05 9.84
N ALA A 466 6.82 -3.88 8.54
CA ALA A 466 6.55 -5.00 7.65
C ALA A 466 7.72 -5.99 7.57
N VAL A 467 8.97 -5.51 7.52
CA VAL A 467 10.17 -6.35 7.54
C VAL A 467 10.27 -7.12 8.88
N ALA A 468 10.10 -6.44 10.02
CA ALA A 468 10.17 -7.06 11.33
C ALA A 468 9.18 -8.22 11.47
N ARG A 469 7.91 -7.97 11.14
CA ARG A 469 6.81 -8.96 11.23
C ARG A 469 7.01 -10.12 10.24
N ALA A 470 7.33 -9.85 8.98
CA ALA A 470 7.51 -10.89 7.95
C ALA A 470 8.75 -11.76 8.21
N ALA A 471 9.88 -11.16 8.61
CA ALA A 471 11.08 -11.89 8.96
C ALA A 471 10.87 -12.77 10.21
N ASN A 472 10.12 -12.27 11.19
CA ASN A 472 9.75 -13.06 12.36
C ASN A 472 8.87 -14.28 12.00
N LEU A 473 7.89 -14.11 11.13
CA LEU A 473 7.10 -15.25 10.62
C LEU A 473 7.98 -16.26 9.84
N LEU A 474 8.92 -15.79 9.02
CA LEU A 474 9.87 -16.66 8.33
C LEU A 474 10.78 -17.41 9.30
N PHE A 475 11.21 -16.78 10.39
CA PHE A 475 11.95 -17.46 11.45
C PHE A 475 11.15 -18.65 11.99
N HIS A 476 9.89 -18.42 12.34
CA HIS A 476 9.04 -19.50 12.84
C HIS A 476 8.71 -20.57 11.80
N ALA A 477 8.53 -20.17 10.53
CA ALA A 477 8.23 -21.11 9.45
C ALA A 477 9.43 -21.96 9.01
N THR A 478 10.68 -21.50 9.23
CA THR A 478 11.89 -22.17 8.73
C THR A 478 12.86 -22.64 9.80
N GLY A 479 12.82 -22.07 11.00
CA GLY A 479 13.79 -22.29 12.08
C GLY A 479 15.16 -21.63 11.82
N GLU A 480 15.33 -20.88 10.72
CA GLU A 480 16.62 -20.29 10.36
C GLU A 480 16.90 -18.98 11.13
N ALA A 481 17.91 -18.98 11.99
CA ALA A 481 18.29 -17.86 12.85
C ALA A 481 18.55 -16.52 12.11
N LYS A 482 18.94 -16.56 10.85
CA LYS A 482 19.14 -15.35 10.02
C LYS A 482 17.89 -14.47 9.96
N TYR A 483 16.68 -15.06 9.91
CA TYR A 483 15.44 -14.28 9.87
C TYR A 483 15.12 -13.61 11.20
N ARG A 484 15.51 -14.22 12.33
CA ARG A 484 15.47 -13.53 13.62
C ARG A 484 16.42 -12.32 13.61
N THR A 485 17.65 -12.48 13.10
CA THR A 485 18.59 -11.37 12.95
C THR A 485 18.07 -10.24 12.06
N THR A 486 17.36 -10.60 10.98
CA THR A 486 16.71 -9.62 10.09
C THR A 486 15.59 -8.88 10.83
N SER A 487 14.71 -9.60 11.53
CA SER A 487 13.65 -9.02 12.35
C SER A 487 14.21 -8.09 13.44
N ASP A 488 15.23 -8.54 14.16
CA ASP A 488 15.86 -7.77 15.23
C ASP A 488 16.53 -6.48 14.70
N ALA A 489 17.06 -6.48 13.48
CA ALA A 489 17.62 -5.27 12.86
C ALA A 489 16.53 -4.22 12.60
N ALA A 490 15.38 -4.63 12.03
CA ALA A 490 14.24 -3.75 11.84
C ALA A 490 13.71 -3.24 13.19
N MET A 491 13.57 -4.12 14.17
CA MET A 491 13.08 -3.76 15.51
C MET A 491 14.01 -2.79 16.24
N ARG A 492 15.35 -2.86 16.09
CA ARG A 492 16.25 -1.86 16.70
C ARG A 492 15.99 -0.45 16.16
N TYR A 493 15.65 -0.31 14.88
CA TYR A 493 15.21 0.97 14.32
C TYR A 493 13.88 1.42 14.94
N LEU A 494 12.89 0.53 14.97
CA LEU A 494 11.55 0.81 15.49
C LEU A 494 11.55 1.10 17.01
N ALA A 495 12.44 0.51 17.77
CA ALA A 495 12.54 0.71 19.20
C ALA A 495 13.32 1.99 19.60
N ALA A 496 13.84 2.75 18.65
CA ALA A 496 14.38 4.07 18.92
C ALA A 496 13.25 5.05 19.24
N ALA A 497 13.32 5.77 20.36
CA ALA A 497 12.23 6.62 20.82
C ALA A 497 11.74 7.64 19.80
N PRO A 498 12.60 8.36 19.03
CA PRO A 498 12.13 9.29 18.00
C PRO A 498 11.34 8.63 16.86
N VAL A 499 11.55 7.34 16.61
CA VAL A 499 10.81 6.56 15.59
C VAL A 499 9.53 6.01 16.19
N ALA A 500 9.62 5.39 17.38
CA ALA A 500 8.52 4.71 18.04
C ALA A 500 7.38 5.65 18.43
N THR A 501 7.69 6.90 18.84
CA THR A 501 6.70 7.86 19.34
C THR A 501 6.00 8.67 18.23
N ARG A 502 6.33 8.46 16.95
CA ARG A 502 5.56 9.01 15.85
C ARG A 502 4.16 8.35 15.83
N LEU A 503 3.12 9.17 15.80
CA LEU A 503 1.73 8.69 15.77
C LEU A 503 1.32 8.29 14.33
N PRO A 504 0.44 7.29 14.20
CA PRO A 504 -0.09 6.39 15.23
C PRO A 504 0.95 5.35 15.70
N ALA A 505 0.87 4.94 16.96
CA ALA A 505 1.87 4.07 17.62
C ALA A 505 1.60 2.56 17.46
N ALA A 506 0.43 2.17 16.96
CA ALA A 506 -0.06 0.80 16.97
C ALA A 506 0.81 -0.17 16.14
N SER A 507 1.36 0.28 15.01
CA SER A 507 2.22 -0.54 14.15
C SER A 507 3.45 -1.07 14.89
N VAL A 508 4.09 -0.20 15.67
CA VAL A 508 5.28 -0.56 16.46
C VAL A 508 4.91 -1.47 17.64
N LEU A 509 3.75 -1.25 18.29
CA LEU A 509 3.24 -2.14 19.33
C LEU A 509 2.93 -3.54 18.79
N LEU A 510 2.33 -3.66 17.61
CA LEU A 510 2.08 -4.94 16.93
C LEU A 510 3.39 -5.69 16.62
N ALA A 511 4.37 -5.00 16.06
CA ALA A 511 5.67 -5.59 15.76
C ALA A 511 6.39 -6.07 17.03
N ASP A 512 6.42 -5.25 18.09
CA ASP A 512 7.02 -5.59 19.38
C ASP A 512 6.33 -6.81 20.03
N TYR A 513 5.01 -6.86 19.97
CA TYR A 513 4.21 -7.95 20.48
C TYR A 513 4.46 -9.27 19.72
N GLU A 514 4.48 -9.24 18.40
CA GLU A 514 4.73 -10.43 17.58
C GLU A 514 6.17 -10.95 17.69
N VAL A 515 7.15 -10.05 17.68
CA VAL A 515 8.58 -10.43 17.80
C VAL A 515 8.91 -10.93 19.21
N GLY A 516 8.18 -10.45 20.23
CA GLY A 516 8.36 -10.83 21.62
C GLY A 516 7.76 -12.18 22.02
N ARG A 517 6.97 -12.83 21.16
CA ARG A 517 6.28 -14.09 21.47
C ARG A 517 6.17 -15.01 20.24
N PRO A 518 5.97 -16.33 20.42
CA PRO A 518 5.70 -17.23 19.30
C PRO A 518 4.29 -17.01 18.72
N PRO A 519 4.09 -17.28 17.41
CA PRO A 519 2.76 -17.31 16.80
C PRO A 519 1.93 -18.50 17.30
N LEU A 520 0.61 -18.40 17.16
CA LEU A 520 -0.24 -19.59 17.25
C LEU A 520 0.23 -20.62 16.22
N HIS A 521 0.63 -21.80 16.67
CA HIS A 521 1.13 -22.85 15.78
C HIS A 521 0.10 -23.96 15.61
N LEU A 522 -0.41 -24.10 14.39
CA LEU A 522 -1.34 -25.13 13.98
C LEU A 522 -0.69 -25.98 12.86
N THR A 523 -0.77 -27.31 12.99
CA THR A 523 -0.30 -28.21 11.91
C THR A 523 -1.34 -29.29 11.65
N VAL A 524 -1.66 -29.47 10.37
CA VAL A 524 -2.43 -30.62 9.89
C VAL A 524 -1.46 -31.63 9.30
N VAL A 525 -1.54 -32.87 9.74
CA VAL A 525 -0.73 -34.00 9.29
C VAL A 525 -1.62 -34.96 8.51
N GLY A 526 -1.29 -35.18 7.25
CA GLY A 526 -2.01 -36.10 6.36
C GLY A 526 -1.85 -35.76 4.90
N PRO A 527 -2.17 -36.69 3.99
CA PRO A 527 -2.08 -36.48 2.55
C PRO A 527 -2.94 -35.30 2.09
N LYS A 528 -2.41 -34.46 1.19
CA LYS A 528 -3.15 -33.27 0.67
C LYS A 528 -4.34 -33.63 -0.22
N ASP A 529 -4.41 -34.84 -0.70
CA ASP A 529 -5.52 -35.42 -1.44
C ASP A 529 -6.56 -36.13 -0.55
N ASP A 530 -6.31 -36.24 0.77
CA ASP A 530 -7.27 -36.76 1.75
C ASP A 530 -8.32 -35.70 2.10
N PRO A 531 -9.63 -35.96 1.84
CA PRO A 531 -10.71 -35.03 2.20
C PRO A 531 -10.76 -34.70 3.70
N ALA A 532 -10.40 -35.66 4.59
CA ALA A 532 -10.39 -35.42 6.02
C ALA A 532 -9.26 -34.46 6.42
N ALA A 533 -8.05 -34.59 5.81
CA ALA A 533 -6.96 -33.64 6.01
C ALA A 533 -7.34 -32.24 5.52
N ARG A 534 -8.01 -32.14 4.37
CA ARG A 534 -8.51 -30.88 3.82
C ARG A 534 -9.49 -30.20 4.78
N ALA A 535 -10.48 -30.93 5.26
CA ALA A 535 -11.47 -30.36 6.19
C ALA A 535 -10.84 -29.87 7.50
N LEU A 536 -9.84 -30.58 8.03
CA LEU A 536 -9.07 -30.14 9.19
C LEU A 536 -8.25 -28.88 8.90
N PHE A 537 -7.64 -28.79 7.71
CA PHE A 537 -6.90 -27.61 7.31
C PHE A 537 -7.80 -26.39 7.16
N GLU A 538 -8.95 -26.53 6.53
CA GLU A 538 -9.96 -25.47 6.41
C GLU A 538 -10.46 -25.00 7.78
N ALA A 539 -10.70 -25.91 8.71
CA ALA A 539 -11.09 -25.56 10.08
C ALA A 539 -9.97 -24.82 10.84
N ALA A 540 -8.72 -25.23 10.67
CA ALA A 540 -7.54 -24.56 11.25
C ALA A 540 -7.30 -23.18 10.60
N LEU A 541 -7.55 -23.06 9.30
CA LEU A 541 -7.44 -21.82 8.55
C LEU A 541 -8.45 -20.79 9.06
N GLN A 542 -9.70 -21.19 9.27
CA GLN A 542 -10.80 -20.32 9.73
C GLN A 542 -10.71 -19.90 11.21
N TYR A 543 -9.79 -20.48 12.00
CA TYR A 543 -9.57 -20.02 13.36
C TYR A 543 -8.95 -18.61 13.36
N THR A 544 -9.60 -17.69 14.04
CA THR A 544 -9.21 -16.27 14.08
C THR A 544 -7.93 -16.07 14.87
N SER A 545 -6.86 -15.77 14.20
CA SER A 545 -5.60 -15.26 14.77
C SER A 545 -4.77 -14.67 13.64
N PHE A 546 -4.36 -13.43 13.78
CA PHE A 546 -3.57 -12.73 12.75
C PHE A 546 -2.11 -13.16 12.77
N TYR A 547 -1.62 -13.48 13.95
CA TYR A 547 -0.26 -13.96 14.16
C TYR A 547 -0.27 -15.47 14.36
N LYS A 548 -0.37 -16.22 13.25
CA LYS A 548 -0.38 -17.68 13.26
C LYS A 548 0.57 -18.28 12.24
N ARG A 549 1.19 -19.39 12.61
CA ARG A 549 1.90 -20.34 11.78
C ARG A 549 0.98 -21.52 11.51
N LEU A 550 0.47 -21.64 10.28
CA LEU A 550 -0.37 -22.75 9.86
C LEU A 550 0.38 -23.58 8.81
N GLU A 551 0.48 -24.86 9.07
CA GLU A 551 1.19 -25.80 8.19
C GLU A 551 0.30 -27.00 7.85
N TRP A 552 0.44 -27.49 6.64
CA TRP A 552 -0.09 -28.79 6.23
C TRP A 552 1.06 -29.68 5.84
N TRP A 553 1.36 -30.66 6.71
CA TRP A 553 2.41 -31.63 6.48
C TRP A 553 1.85 -32.88 5.81
N ASP A 554 2.14 -33.02 4.52
CA ASP A 554 2.04 -34.28 3.80
C ASP A 554 3.39 -34.98 3.88
N PRO A 555 3.51 -36.13 4.55
CA PRO A 555 4.78 -36.86 4.68
C PRO A 555 5.44 -37.21 3.33
N ARG A 556 4.64 -37.27 2.25
CA ARG A 556 5.14 -37.53 0.89
C ARG A 556 5.97 -36.38 0.32
N GLU A 557 5.78 -35.16 0.83
CA GLU A 557 6.55 -33.94 0.47
C GLU A 557 7.87 -33.81 1.24
N GLY A 558 8.21 -34.80 2.08
CA GLY A 558 9.37 -34.75 2.94
C GLY A 558 9.16 -34.00 4.23
N LYS A 559 10.26 -33.66 4.94
CA LYS A 559 10.19 -32.95 6.23
C LYS A 559 9.57 -31.57 6.10
N LEU A 560 8.94 -31.08 7.18
CA LEU A 560 8.54 -29.66 7.30
C LEU A 560 9.78 -28.76 7.20
N PRO A 561 9.60 -27.54 6.68
CA PRO A 561 10.69 -26.55 6.60
C PRO A 561 11.30 -26.23 7.98
N ASN A 562 10.47 -26.12 9.01
CA ASN A 562 10.90 -26.05 10.40
C ASN A 562 10.48 -27.34 11.14
N PRO A 563 11.40 -28.28 11.39
CA PRO A 563 11.11 -29.52 12.10
C PRO A 563 11.22 -29.39 13.62
N ASP A 564 10.79 -28.27 14.19
CA ASP A 564 10.83 -27.97 15.62
C ASP A 564 9.91 -28.86 16.47
N VAL A 565 8.93 -29.51 15.85
CA VAL A 565 7.98 -30.43 16.48
C VAL A 565 8.00 -31.77 15.75
N GLN A 566 7.91 -32.85 16.54
CA GLN A 566 7.73 -34.20 16.03
C GLN A 566 6.27 -34.64 16.23
N TYR A 567 5.63 -35.01 15.12
CA TYR A 567 4.25 -35.50 15.14
C TYR A 567 4.19 -37.02 15.22
N PRO A 568 3.31 -37.60 16.05
CA PRO A 568 3.15 -39.04 16.11
C PRO A 568 2.55 -39.58 14.81
N SER A 569 2.98 -40.79 14.42
CA SER A 569 2.34 -41.50 13.35
C SER A 569 0.95 -41.99 13.80
N VAL A 570 -0.09 -41.49 13.11
CA VAL A 570 -1.48 -41.86 13.38
C VAL A 570 -2.10 -42.43 12.08
N PRO A 571 -3.11 -43.33 12.18
CA PRO A 571 -3.62 -44.05 11.01
C PRO A 571 -4.52 -43.18 10.10
N ARG A 572 -4.82 -41.94 10.46
CA ARG A 572 -5.67 -41.00 9.71
C ARG A 572 -5.18 -39.58 9.91
N ALA A 573 -5.61 -38.67 9.04
CA ALA A 573 -5.27 -37.25 9.16
C ALA A 573 -5.65 -36.68 10.54
N ALA A 574 -4.80 -35.80 11.06
CA ALA A 574 -5.00 -35.15 12.36
C ALA A 574 -4.48 -33.72 12.36
N ALA A 575 -5.17 -32.82 13.08
CA ALA A 575 -4.67 -31.49 13.39
C ALA A 575 -4.05 -31.46 14.79
N TYR A 576 -3.10 -30.56 14.98
CA TYR A 576 -2.39 -30.33 16.24
C TYR A 576 -2.31 -28.83 16.52
N VAL A 577 -2.46 -28.46 17.79
CA VAL A 577 -2.17 -27.15 18.34
C VAL A 577 -0.88 -27.26 19.12
N CYS A 578 0.14 -26.52 18.73
CA CYS A 578 1.46 -26.60 19.32
C CYS A 578 1.83 -25.31 20.04
N THR A 579 2.57 -25.45 21.12
CA THR A 579 3.34 -24.40 21.78
C THR A 579 4.82 -24.64 21.49
N GLU A 580 5.72 -23.81 21.99
CA GLU A 580 7.17 -23.96 21.77
C GLU A 580 7.74 -25.35 22.12
N ARG A 581 7.08 -26.09 23.02
CA ARG A 581 7.65 -27.35 23.55
C ARG A 581 6.71 -28.55 23.48
N THR A 582 5.41 -28.34 23.30
CA THR A 582 4.42 -29.41 23.35
C THR A 582 3.31 -29.20 22.36
N CYS A 583 2.77 -30.30 21.83
CA CYS A 583 1.55 -30.27 21.03
C CYS A 583 0.38 -30.92 21.77
N SER A 584 -0.82 -30.53 21.37
CA SER A 584 -2.05 -31.17 21.84
C SER A 584 -2.09 -32.65 21.45
N ALA A 585 -2.96 -33.45 22.09
CA ALA A 585 -3.41 -34.71 21.50
C ALA A 585 -3.98 -34.47 20.09
N PRO A 586 -3.89 -35.46 19.18
CA PRO A 586 -4.39 -35.34 17.83
C PRO A 586 -5.89 -35.01 17.80
N ILE A 587 -6.26 -34.07 16.92
CA ILE A 587 -7.64 -33.65 16.67
C ILE A 587 -8.05 -34.29 15.34
N PHE A 588 -9.10 -35.07 15.37
CA PHE A 588 -9.56 -35.82 14.21
C PHE A 588 -10.83 -35.27 13.56
N LYS A 589 -11.48 -34.32 14.19
CA LYS A 589 -12.72 -33.71 13.72
C LYS A 589 -12.55 -32.21 13.54
N PRO A 590 -12.93 -31.66 12.38
CA PRO A 590 -12.80 -30.22 12.10
C PRO A 590 -13.50 -29.34 13.15
N GLU A 591 -14.67 -29.73 13.61
CA GLU A 591 -15.46 -29.00 14.61
C GLU A 591 -14.81 -28.90 16.01
N GLU A 592 -13.83 -29.76 16.30
CA GLU A 592 -13.11 -29.76 17.57
C GLU A 592 -11.89 -28.81 17.56
N VAL A 593 -11.45 -28.32 16.37
CA VAL A 593 -10.22 -27.52 16.23
C VAL A 593 -10.29 -26.24 17.07
N SER A 594 -11.32 -25.43 16.90
CA SER A 594 -11.46 -24.14 17.60
C SER A 594 -11.53 -24.31 19.12
N ALA A 595 -12.33 -25.28 19.60
CA ALA A 595 -12.44 -25.56 21.04
C ALA A 595 -11.09 -26.01 21.64
N LYS A 596 -10.31 -26.79 20.87
CA LYS A 596 -8.99 -27.24 21.31
C LYS A 596 -7.97 -26.11 21.35
N VAL A 597 -7.98 -25.23 20.34
CA VAL A 597 -7.12 -24.02 20.33
C VAL A 597 -7.44 -23.14 21.54
N ASN A 598 -8.71 -22.82 21.78
CA ASN A 598 -9.14 -22.01 22.92
C ASN A 598 -8.66 -22.59 24.26
N ARG A 599 -8.76 -23.91 24.42
CA ARG A 599 -8.28 -24.59 25.63
C ARG A 599 -6.77 -24.49 25.79
N VAL A 600 -6.00 -24.66 24.71
CA VAL A 600 -4.52 -24.55 24.77
C VAL A 600 -4.08 -23.12 25.08
N LEU A 601 -4.79 -22.12 24.56
CA LEU A 601 -4.54 -20.70 24.80
C LEU A 601 -5.11 -20.20 26.14
N GLY A 602 -5.85 -21.02 26.90
CA GLY A 602 -6.50 -20.61 28.13
C GLY A 602 -7.66 -19.64 27.94
N LEU A 603 -8.23 -19.57 26.75
CA LEU A 603 -9.39 -18.72 26.43
C LEU A 603 -10.68 -19.42 26.84
N GLN A 604 -11.62 -18.67 27.43
CA GLN A 604 -12.96 -19.23 27.76
C GLN A 604 -13.71 -19.53 26.45
N GLU A 605 -14.45 -20.64 26.43
CA GLU A 605 -15.28 -20.98 25.27
C GLU A 605 -16.34 -19.88 25.07
N SER A 606 -16.23 -19.15 23.97
CA SER A 606 -17.29 -18.27 23.52
C SER A 606 -18.50 -19.11 23.11
N LYS A 607 -19.67 -18.87 23.74
CA LYS A 607 -20.93 -19.60 23.47
C LYS A 607 -21.45 -19.44 22.02
N ALA A 608 -20.76 -18.70 21.17
CA ALA A 608 -21.17 -18.42 19.78
C ALA A 608 -20.73 -19.48 18.73
N ALA A 609 -19.95 -20.50 19.12
CA ALA A 609 -19.33 -21.44 18.17
C ALA A 609 -20.18 -22.71 17.84
N LEU A 610 -21.44 -22.78 18.25
CA LEU A 610 -22.25 -24.01 18.17
C LEU A 610 -23.42 -23.97 17.16
N SER A 611 -23.26 -23.33 15.99
CA SER A 611 -24.26 -23.53 14.93
C SER A 611 -23.76 -23.16 13.54
N PHE A 612 -22.96 -23.99 12.90
CA PHE A 612 -22.78 -23.93 11.44
C PHE A 612 -22.44 -25.32 10.88
N LEU A 613 -23.47 -26.09 10.57
CA LEU A 613 -23.48 -26.99 9.41
C LEU A 613 -24.26 -26.27 8.31
N PRO A 614 -23.78 -26.22 7.06
CA PRO A 614 -24.59 -25.75 5.95
C PRO A 614 -25.83 -26.65 5.80
N PRO A 615 -26.98 -26.12 5.39
CA PRO A 615 -28.16 -26.95 5.15
C PRO A 615 -27.82 -27.94 4.04
N THR A 616 -27.91 -29.22 4.35
CA THR A 616 -27.87 -30.30 3.36
C THR A 616 -28.88 -29.99 2.28
N ALA A 617 -28.44 -29.91 1.03
CA ALA A 617 -29.31 -29.77 -0.14
C ALA A 617 -30.33 -30.92 -0.11
N GLY A 618 -31.56 -30.58 0.25
CA GLY A 618 -32.70 -31.50 0.18
C GLY A 618 -32.92 -31.88 -1.27
N THR A 619 -32.70 -33.13 -1.59
CA THR A 619 -33.21 -33.78 -2.80
C THR A 619 -34.74 -33.69 -2.79
N SER A 620 -35.31 -32.77 -3.53
CA SER A 620 -36.72 -32.81 -3.88
C SER A 620 -36.91 -33.78 -5.04
N GLY A 621 -37.27 -35.01 -4.72
CA GLY A 621 -37.93 -35.90 -5.67
C GLY A 621 -39.42 -35.50 -5.77
N ARG A 622 -39.83 -35.14 -6.92
CA ARG A 622 -40.98 -35.32 -7.77
C ARG A 622 -41.27 -34.14 -8.62
#